data_3326336b244844a0c1bfc84c82978dd2
#
_entry.id   3326336b244844a0c1bfc84c82978dd2
#
_cell.length_a   1.000
_cell.length_b   1.000
_cell.length_c   1.000
_cell.angle_alpha   90.00
_cell.angle_beta   90.00
_cell.angle_gamma   90.00
#
_symmetry.space_group_name_H-M   'P 1'
#
loop_
_entity.id
_entity.type
_entity.pdbx_description
1 polymer ?
#
loop_
_entity_poly.entity_id
_entity_poly.type
_entity_poly.pdbx_seq_one_letter_code
_entity_poly.pdbx_strand_id
1 'polypeptide(L)'
;MTAFVTPGPSTLNLAGPAKVLVCDLLAKPGLDGLRGLGCTVMNDPALAEETLERAVRDTAPDVLVTGTTPVTAAAIEASPRLSMIVVAGTSVEHVDIAAASRRGIFVANCPGRNATAVAELAWGLILACDRRIPEQGAELRAGTWDQARFGAAAGLHGRTLGIVGLGPVGQETARIGAAFGMEVICWSRNLTEEKALEHGCGYCASLVNLAKLSDVVSVSVGGGEDTDNLLNEKFLAALRPGAILVNTSRGAVIDQAALANAIRTRGLRVGLDVWANEPETSTGTFSDPMVHEPAVIGTHHVGALTEQAQRAVAEEVVRVVRAWAERGHVPNCVNRAVATPATAMLAVRHLNRPGVLAHVFYTLGQGAINVEEMENIVYAGGEAALARIQLDQAPREEHLAAIRTNPNVLSATLSMIARRM
;
A
#
# COMPACT_ATOMS: atom_id res chain seq x y z
N MET A 1 37.36 -19.00 6.21
CA MET A 1 36.18 -19.51 5.51
C MET A 1 35.24 -20.08 6.57
N THR A 2 34.37 -19.24 7.10
CA THR A 2 33.34 -19.64 8.08
C THR A 2 32.05 -19.87 7.29
N ALA A 3 31.62 -21.12 7.19
CA ALA A 3 30.36 -21.49 6.55
C ALA A 3 29.22 -20.88 7.34
N PHE A 4 28.46 -19.99 6.70
CA PHE A 4 27.15 -19.59 7.17
C PHE A 4 26.24 -20.83 7.15
N VAL A 5 25.92 -21.34 8.32
CA VAL A 5 24.84 -22.32 8.49
C VAL A 5 23.57 -21.58 8.24
N THR A 6 22.97 -21.77 7.07
CA THR A 6 21.58 -21.39 6.82
C THR A 6 20.71 -22.14 7.83
N PRO A 7 19.92 -21.45 8.68
CA PRO A 7 18.94 -22.17 9.50
C PRO A 7 17.97 -22.87 8.56
N GLY A 8 17.82 -24.18 8.76
CA GLY A 8 16.79 -24.96 8.06
C GLY A 8 15.41 -24.37 8.32
N PRO A 9 14.41 -24.68 7.47
CA PRO A 9 13.09 -24.10 7.55
C PRO A 9 12.47 -24.42 8.92
N SER A 10 12.37 -23.42 9.78
CA SER A 10 11.48 -23.48 10.93
C SER A 10 10.06 -23.29 10.40
N THR A 11 9.47 -24.38 9.96
CA THR A 11 8.04 -24.43 9.66
C THR A 11 7.28 -24.05 10.92
N LEU A 12 6.53 -22.96 10.89
CA LEU A 12 5.39 -22.83 11.82
C LEU A 12 4.59 -24.11 11.64
N ASN A 13 4.57 -24.94 12.68
CA ASN A 13 3.85 -26.20 12.67
C ASN A 13 2.37 -25.86 12.83
N LEU A 14 1.77 -25.30 11.79
CA LEU A 14 0.33 -25.33 11.59
C LEU A 14 -0.02 -26.83 11.62
N ALA A 15 -1.05 -27.23 12.36
CA ALA A 15 -1.48 -28.63 12.45
C ALA A 15 -1.99 -29.11 11.07
N GLY A 16 -1.10 -29.16 10.08
CA GLY A 16 -1.36 -29.47 8.67
C GLY A 16 -1.06 -28.31 7.70
N PRO A 17 -1.29 -28.50 6.40
CA PRO A 17 -1.08 -27.49 5.38
C PRO A 17 -1.99 -26.27 5.61
N ALA A 18 -1.45 -25.06 5.47
CA ALA A 18 -2.21 -23.83 5.59
C ALA A 18 -3.35 -23.80 4.56
N LYS A 19 -4.55 -23.43 5.01
CA LYS A 19 -5.70 -23.27 4.12
C LYS A 19 -5.75 -21.81 3.64
N VAL A 20 -5.75 -21.61 2.33
CA VAL A 20 -5.82 -20.31 1.69
C VAL A 20 -7.12 -20.20 0.90
N LEU A 21 -7.96 -19.24 1.26
CA LEU A 21 -9.14 -18.87 0.47
C LEU A 21 -8.77 -17.66 -0.40
N VAL A 22 -8.96 -17.79 -1.71
CA VAL A 22 -8.77 -16.69 -2.68
C VAL A 22 -10.15 -16.31 -3.19
N CYS A 23 -10.61 -15.11 -2.87
CA CYS A 23 -11.97 -14.63 -3.19
C CYS A 23 -12.04 -13.67 -4.38
N ASP A 24 -10.92 -13.44 -5.05
CA ASP A 24 -10.83 -12.60 -6.25
C ASP A 24 -9.97 -13.27 -7.31
N LEU A 25 -9.86 -12.64 -8.49
CA LEU A 25 -8.98 -13.12 -9.54
C LEU A 25 -7.51 -13.00 -9.09
N LEU A 26 -6.85 -14.13 -9.00
CA LEU A 26 -5.39 -14.19 -8.79
C LEU A 26 -4.76 -14.90 -9.99
N ALA A 27 -3.74 -14.30 -10.59
CA ALA A 27 -3.05 -14.88 -11.73
C ALA A 27 -2.51 -16.29 -11.42
N LYS A 28 -2.55 -17.17 -12.40
CA LYS A 28 -2.16 -18.60 -12.27
C LYS A 28 -0.83 -18.82 -11.53
N PRO A 29 0.26 -18.04 -11.77
CA PRO A 29 1.50 -18.18 -11.01
C PRO A 29 1.32 -18.04 -9.48
N GLY A 30 0.38 -17.23 -9.04
CA GLY A 30 0.06 -17.09 -7.60
C GLY A 30 -0.60 -18.34 -7.04
N LEU A 31 -1.63 -18.86 -7.72
CA LEU A 31 -2.33 -20.09 -7.30
C LEU A 31 -1.36 -21.29 -7.28
N ASP A 32 -0.54 -21.42 -8.32
CA ASP A 32 0.44 -22.50 -8.43
C ASP A 32 1.57 -22.33 -7.37
N GLY A 33 2.02 -21.08 -7.12
CA GLY A 33 3.00 -20.77 -6.09
C GLY A 33 2.52 -21.09 -4.69
N LEU A 34 1.26 -20.74 -4.35
CA LEU A 34 0.64 -21.10 -3.06
C LEU A 34 0.53 -22.63 -2.87
N ARG A 35 0.10 -23.37 -3.91
CA ARG A 35 0.11 -24.83 -3.88
C ARG A 35 1.52 -25.41 -3.74
N GLY A 36 2.50 -24.79 -4.41
CA GLY A 36 3.91 -25.16 -4.30
C GLY A 36 4.51 -24.96 -2.90
N LEU A 37 3.92 -24.08 -2.07
CA LEU A 37 4.23 -23.95 -0.65
C LEU A 37 3.58 -25.04 0.23
N GLY A 38 2.81 -25.96 -0.36
CA GLY A 38 2.05 -26.98 0.38
C GLY A 38 0.70 -26.48 0.91
N CYS A 39 0.24 -25.30 0.53
CA CYS A 39 -1.06 -24.79 0.96
C CYS A 39 -2.22 -25.51 0.29
N THR A 40 -3.31 -25.72 1.03
CA THR A 40 -4.61 -26.10 0.46
C THR A 40 -5.30 -24.84 -0.04
N VAL A 41 -5.33 -24.65 -1.38
CA VAL A 41 -5.86 -23.43 -2.01
C VAL A 41 -7.29 -23.66 -2.51
N MET A 42 -8.22 -22.90 -1.95
CA MET A 42 -9.61 -22.76 -2.43
C MET A 42 -9.69 -21.44 -3.20
N ASN A 43 -10.11 -21.49 -4.45
CA ASN A 43 -10.19 -20.32 -5.32
C ASN A 43 -11.63 -20.19 -5.83
N ASP A 44 -12.30 -19.14 -5.40
CA ASP A 44 -13.65 -18.80 -5.81
C ASP A 44 -13.76 -17.29 -6.10
N PRO A 45 -13.44 -16.89 -7.34
CA PRO A 45 -13.45 -15.46 -7.73
C PRO A 45 -14.87 -14.90 -7.92
N ALA A 46 -15.93 -15.70 -7.70
CA ALA A 46 -17.31 -15.25 -7.73
C ALA A 46 -17.83 -14.82 -6.35
N LEU A 47 -17.00 -14.91 -5.30
CA LEU A 47 -17.37 -14.44 -3.98
C LEU A 47 -17.54 -12.94 -3.98
N ALA A 48 -18.64 -12.50 -3.38
CA ALA A 48 -18.96 -11.10 -3.15
C ALA A 48 -19.10 -10.85 -1.64
N GLU A 49 -19.26 -9.59 -1.23
CA GLU A 49 -19.39 -9.21 0.19
C GLU A 49 -20.40 -10.09 0.94
N GLU A 50 -21.60 -10.28 0.35
CA GLU A 50 -22.71 -11.01 0.97
C GLU A 50 -22.44 -12.52 1.14
N THR A 51 -21.53 -13.09 0.34
CA THR A 51 -21.22 -14.52 0.34
C THR A 51 -19.90 -14.84 1.05
N LEU A 52 -19.03 -13.84 1.22
CA LEU A 52 -17.69 -14.02 1.77
C LEU A 52 -17.72 -14.50 3.23
N GLU A 53 -18.59 -13.94 4.08
CA GLU A 53 -18.74 -14.35 5.47
C GLU A 53 -19.01 -15.86 5.57
N ARG A 54 -19.97 -16.35 4.78
CA ARG A 54 -20.32 -17.79 4.75
C ARG A 54 -19.13 -18.62 4.24
N ALA A 55 -18.48 -18.18 3.17
CA ALA A 55 -17.33 -18.91 2.63
C ALA A 55 -16.17 -19.00 3.63
N VAL A 56 -15.87 -17.94 4.38
CA VAL A 56 -14.86 -17.94 5.44
C VAL A 56 -15.26 -18.89 6.58
N ARG A 57 -16.54 -18.91 6.98
CA ARG A 57 -17.05 -19.81 8.02
C ARG A 57 -16.93 -21.28 7.60
N ASP A 58 -17.39 -21.61 6.38
CA ASP A 58 -17.47 -22.98 5.89
C ASP A 58 -16.09 -23.58 5.59
N THR A 59 -15.16 -22.75 5.08
CA THR A 59 -13.82 -23.20 4.70
C THR A 59 -12.81 -23.12 5.86
N ALA A 60 -13.06 -22.26 6.86
CA ALA A 60 -12.17 -21.98 7.98
C ALA A 60 -10.72 -21.79 7.52
N PRO A 61 -10.42 -20.77 6.68
CA PRO A 61 -9.07 -20.54 6.15
C PRO A 61 -8.15 -19.97 7.21
N ASP A 62 -6.84 -20.24 7.06
CA ASP A 62 -5.77 -19.58 7.83
C ASP A 62 -5.40 -18.24 7.18
N VAL A 63 -5.51 -18.17 5.84
CA VAL A 63 -5.19 -16.98 5.03
C VAL A 63 -6.34 -16.68 4.07
N LEU A 64 -6.77 -15.41 4.04
CA LEU A 64 -7.69 -14.89 3.03
C LEU A 64 -6.90 -14.02 2.05
N VAL A 65 -7.03 -14.27 0.75
CA VAL A 65 -6.49 -13.44 -0.33
C VAL A 65 -7.64 -12.74 -1.02
N THR A 66 -7.64 -11.41 -1.02
CA THR A 66 -8.66 -10.56 -1.64
C THR A 66 -8.00 -9.57 -2.61
N GLY A 67 -8.71 -9.16 -3.66
CA GLY A 67 -8.29 -8.08 -4.57
C GLY A 67 -9.07 -6.81 -4.31
N THR A 68 -10.40 -6.88 -4.54
CA THR A 68 -11.33 -5.76 -4.40
C THR A 68 -12.57 -6.11 -3.60
N THR A 69 -12.82 -7.40 -3.36
CA THR A 69 -13.98 -7.87 -2.59
C THR A 69 -13.93 -7.32 -1.16
N PRO A 70 -14.99 -6.63 -0.68
CA PRO A 70 -15.03 -6.08 0.66
C PRO A 70 -14.91 -7.16 1.74
N VAL A 71 -14.02 -6.92 2.70
CA VAL A 71 -13.76 -7.81 3.83
C VAL A 71 -14.25 -7.13 5.11
N THR A 72 -15.51 -7.37 5.44
CA THR A 72 -16.19 -6.76 6.58
C THR A 72 -15.78 -7.39 7.92
N ALA A 73 -16.09 -6.73 9.04
CA ALA A 73 -15.91 -7.29 10.37
C ALA A 73 -16.57 -8.67 10.51
N ALA A 74 -17.78 -8.86 9.96
CA ALA A 74 -18.50 -10.13 10.00
C ALA A 74 -17.73 -11.26 9.30
N ALA A 75 -17.16 -10.99 8.13
CA ALA A 75 -16.33 -11.95 7.41
C ALA A 75 -15.03 -12.29 8.21
N ILE A 76 -14.41 -11.28 8.81
CA ILE A 76 -13.20 -11.45 9.65
C ILE A 76 -13.50 -12.28 10.89
N GLU A 77 -14.66 -12.12 11.50
CA GLU A 77 -15.08 -12.80 12.72
C GLU A 77 -15.64 -14.21 12.45
N ALA A 78 -15.95 -14.54 11.20
CA ALA A 78 -16.57 -15.79 10.81
C ALA A 78 -15.70 -17.04 11.08
N SER A 79 -14.37 -16.91 11.18
CA SER A 79 -13.46 -18.02 11.47
C SER A 79 -12.42 -17.68 12.54
N PRO A 80 -12.28 -18.51 13.60
CA PRO A 80 -11.23 -18.35 14.60
C PRO A 80 -9.83 -18.72 14.06
N ARG A 81 -9.74 -19.36 12.90
CA ARG A 81 -8.47 -19.79 12.28
C ARG A 81 -7.82 -18.69 11.47
N LEU A 82 -8.58 -17.70 11.02
CA LEU A 82 -8.07 -16.64 10.16
C LEU A 82 -6.97 -15.88 10.90
N SER A 83 -5.77 -15.89 10.34
CA SER A 83 -4.56 -15.32 10.93
C SER A 83 -3.96 -14.22 10.06
N MET A 84 -4.26 -14.22 8.76
CA MET A 84 -3.74 -13.23 7.83
C MET A 84 -4.71 -12.96 6.68
N ILE A 85 -4.80 -11.69 6.30
CA ILE A 85 -5.46 -11.23 5.08
C ILE A 85 -4.38 -10.64 4.17
N VAL A 86 -4.31 -11.08 2.92
CA VAL A 86 -3.38 -10.54 1.92
C VAL A 86 -4.20 -9.88 0.82
N VAL A 87 -4.03 -8.58 0.67
CA VAL A 87 -4.64 -7.82 -0.43
C VAL A 87 -3.76 -7.95 -1.66
N ALA A 88 -4.29 -8.54 -2.72
CA ALA A 88 -3.64 -8.69 -4.02
C ALA A 88 -3.68 -7.36 -4.81
N GLY A 89 -3.19 -6.31 -4.18
CA GLY A 89 -3.19 -4.93 -4.67
C GLY A 89 -2.48 -4.00 -3.71
N THR A 90 -2.52 -2.70 -3.98
CA THR A 90 -1.88 -1.69 -3.12
C THR A 90 -2.84 -1.11 -2.08
N SER A 91 -4.10 -0.82 -2.46
CA SER A 91 -5.11 -0.26 -1.55
C SER A 91 -5.73 -1.33 -0.66
N VAL A 92 -5.98 -0.97 0.59
CA VAL A 92 -6.61 -1.83 1.61
C VAL A 92 -7.93 -1.25 2.12
N GLU A 93 -8.49 -0.26 1.43
CA GLU A 93 -9.70 0.51 1.83
C GLU A 93 -10.94 -0.38 1.98
N HIS A 94 -11.01 -1.50 1.26
CA HIS A 94 -12.10 -2.47 1.30
C HIS A 94 -11.99 -3.51 2.43
N VAL A 95 -10.97 -3.41 3.30
CA VAL A 95 -10.77 -4.32 4.44
C VAL A 95 -11.01 -3.58 5.75
N ASP A 96 -11.82 -4.12 6.65
CA ASP A 96 -11.96 -3.60 8.01
C ASP A 96 -10.69 -3.88 8.83
N ILE A 97 -9.73 -2.95 8.69
CA ILE A 97 -8.42 -3.01 9.36
C ILE A 97 -8.59 -3.02 10.89
N ALA A 98 -9.58 -2.29 11.43
CA ALA A 98 -9.80 -2.21 12.87
C ALA A 98 -10.29 -3.55 13.42
N ALA A 99 -11.22 -4.21 12.73
CA ALA A 99 -11.69 -5.55 13.11
C ALA A 99 -10.56 -6.58 13.06
N ALA A 100 -9.74 -6.57 11.98
CA ALA A 100 -8.58 -7.45 11.86
C ALA A 100 -7.59 -7.24 13.01
N SER A 101 -7.29 -5.97 13.34
CA SER A 101 -6.35 -5.62 14.43
C SER A 101 -6.85 -6.07 15.79
N ARG A 102 -8.15 -5.89 16.11
CA ARG A 102 -8.75 -6.38 17.38
C ARG A 102 -8.65 -7.88 17.52
N ARG A 103 -8.62 -8.63 16.41
CA ARG A 103 -8.50 -10.09 16.37
C ARG A 103 -7.05 -10.58 16.27
N GLY A 104 -6.06 -9.68 16.21
CA GLY A 104 -4.66 -10.05 16.00
C GLY A 104 -4.39 -10.68 14.63
N ILE A 105 -5.21 -10.36 13.63
CA ILE A 105 -5.07 -10.82 12.25
C ILE A 105 -4.20 -9.85 11.49
N PHE A 106 -3.14 -10.33 10.86
CA PHE A 106 -2.30 -9.51 10.00
C PHE A 106 -3.02 -9.11 8.73
N VAL A 107 -2.88 -7.86 8.32
CA VAL A 107 -3.30 -7.39 6.99
C VAL A 107 -2.07 -6.94 6.24
N ALA A 108 -1.80 -7.57 5.10
CA ALA A 108 -0.69 -7.25 4.21
C ALA A 108 -1.19 -6.88 2.82
N ASN A 109 -0.40 -6.10 2.07
CA ASN A 109 -0.69 -5.74 0.70
C ASN A 109 0.50 -5.99 -0.24
N CYS A 110 0.36 -5.65 -1.51
CA CYS A 110 1.37 -5.81 -2.56
C CYS A 110 1.82 -4.45 -3.12
N PRO A 111 2.50 -3.58 -2.34
CA PRO A 111 2.81 -2.23 -2.73
C PRO A 111 3.78 -2.18 -3.92
N GLY A 112 3.50 -1.27 -4.86
CA GLY A 112 4.39 -0.97 -6.00
C GLY A 112 4.43 -2.03 -7.10
N ARG A 113 3.73 -3.17 -6.96
CA ARG A 113 3.77 -4.25 -7.96
C ARG A 113 3.06 -3.91 -9.26
N ASN A 114 2.15 -2.95 -9.22
CA ASN A 114 1.43 -2.41 -10.36
C ASN A 114 1.93 -1.03 -10.81
N ALA A 115 2.98 -0.49 -10.18
CA ALA A 115 3.41 0.89 -10.38
C ALA A 115 3.77 1.20 -11.84
N THR A 116 4.51 0.31 -12.49
CA THR A 116 4.90 0.47 -13.89
C THR A 116 3.69 0.50 -14.81
N ALA A 117 2.72 -0.43 -14.63
CA ALA A 117 1.52 -0.48 -15.46
C ALA A 117 0.67 0.80 -15.32
N VAL A 118 0.49 1.30 -14.10
CA VAL A 118 -0.25 2.54 -13.86
C VAL A 118 0.47 3.74 -14.47
N ALA A 119 1.80 3.80 -14.37
CA ALA A 119 2.60 4.84 -15.00
C ALA A 119 2.52 4.79 -16.54
N GLU A 120 2.55 3.60 -17.14
CA GLU A 120 2.35 3.40 -18.59
C GLU A 120 0.99 3.94 -19.05
N LEU A 121 -0.09 3.65 -18.31
CA LEU A 121 -1.41 4.19 -18.64
C LEU A 121 -1.46 5.71 -18.46
N ALA A 122 -0.87 6.26 -17.39
CA ALA A 122 -0.78 7.69 -17.18
C ALA A 122 -0.09 8.37 -18.39
N TRP A 123 0.99 7.80 -18.89
CA TRP A 123 1.68 8.27 -20.09
C TRP A 123 0.85 8.10 -21.37
N GLY A 124 0.10 7.00 -21.48
CA GLY A 124 -0.88 6.82 -22.56
C GLY A 124 -1.91 7.95 -22.60
N LEU A 125 -2.45 8.33 -21.43
CA LEU A 125 -3.40 9.44 -21.30
C LEU A 125 -2.74 10.79 -21.56
N ILE A 126 -1.51 11.06 -21.08
CA ILE A 126 -0.76 12.28 -21.36
C ILE A 126 -0.57 12.46 -22.87
N LEU A 127 -0.09 11.43 -23.57
CA LEU A 127 0.12 11.45 -25.01
C LEU A 127 -1.20 11.58 -25.78
N ALA A 128 -2.25 10.90 -25.32
CA ALA A 128 -3.59 11.01 -25.90
C ALA A 128 -4.14 12.44 -25.77
N CYS A 129 -3.94 13.09 -24.62
CA CYS A 129 -4.31 14.48 -24.39
C CYS A 129 -3.51 15.46 -25.26
N ASP A 130 -2.17 15.35 -25.32
CA ASP A 130 -1.32 16.26 -26.10
C ASP A 130 -1.62 16.14 -27.60
N ARG A 131 -1.72 14.91 -28.11
CA ARG A 131 -1.85 14.63 -29.54
C ARG A 131 -3.29 14.42 -30.01
N ARG A 132 -4.29 14.45 -29.11
CA ARG A 132 -5.71 14.22 -29.42
C ARG A 132 -5.95 12.90 -30.17
N ILE A 133 -5.26 11.81 -29.76
CA ILE A 133 -5.24 10.54 -30.48
C ILE A 133 -6.63 9.92 -30.64
N PRO A 134 -7.51 9.89 -29.59
CA PRO A 134 -8.85 9.30 -29.73
C PRO A 134 -9.72 10.04 -30.76
N GLU A 135 -9.68 11.38 -30.75
CA GLU A 135 -10.47 12.19 -31.69
C GLU A 135 -10.00 11.99 -33.12
N GLN A 136 -8.67 11.98 -33.37
CA GLN A 136 -8.13 11.68 -34.69
C GLN A 136 -8.57 10.32 -35.19
N GLY A 137 -8.50 9.29 -34.34
CA GLY A 137 -8.95 7.95 -34.67
C GLY A 137 -10.45 7.88 -34.99
N ALA A 138 -11.29 8.66 -34.29
CA ALA A 138 -12.72 8.74 -34.56
C ALA A 138 -13.01 9.43 -35.90
N GLU A 139 -12.37 10.57 -36.19
CA GLU A 139 -12.56 11.28 -37.46
C GLU A 139 -12.07 10.50 -38.67
N LEU A 140 -10.91 9.83 -38.56
CA LEU A 140 -10.42 8.96 -39.64
C LEU A 140 -11.40 7.83 -39.98
N ARG A 141 -11.98 7.20 -38.93
CA ARG A 141 -13.03 6.18 -39.14
C ARG A 141 -14.30 6.74 -39.77
N ALA A 142 -14.61 8.02 -39.49
CA ALA A 142 -15.72 8.73 -40.14
C ALA A 142 -15.39 9.24 -41.55
N GLY A 143 -14.18 8.96 -42.06
CA GLY A 143 -13.76 9.39 -43.42
C GLY A 143 -13.32 10.85 -43.50
N THR A 144 -13.05 11.52 -42.39
CA THR A 144 -12.64 12.94 -42.35
C THR A 144 -11.11 13.04 -42.21
N TRP A 145 -10.51 13.89 -43.00
CA TRP A 145 -9.09 14.23 -42.98
C TRP A 145 -8.91 15.72 -42.68
N ASP A 146 -8.30 16.06 -41.51
CA ASP A 146 -8.01 17.44 -41.11
C ASP A 146 -6.63 17.55 -40.44
N GLN A 147 -5.58 17.60 -41.28
CA GLN A 147 -4.21 17.74 -40.81
C GLN A 147 -3.96 19.13 -40.13
N ALA A 148 -4.64 20.17 -40.59
CA ALA A 148 -4.45 21.50 -40.05
C ALA A 148 -4.92 21.61 -38.61
N ARG A 149 -6.09 21.04 -38.29
CA ARG A 149 -6.67 21.02 -36.94
C ARG A 149 -5.83 20.25 -35.95
N PHE A 150 -5.28 19.11 -36.35
CA PHE A 150 -4.53 18.20 -35.46
C PHE A 150 -3.01 18.51 -35.46
N GLY A 151 -2.50 19.30 -36.38
CA GLY A 151 -1.08 19.62 -36.46
C GLY A 151 -0.56 20.65 -35.43
N ALA A 152 -1.45 21.19 -34.57
CA ALA A 152 -1.13 22.24 -33.61
C ALA A 152 -0.84 21.71 -32.19
N ALA A 153 -0.37 20.46 -32.02
CA ALA A 153 0.02 19.93 -30.74
C ALA A 153 1.30 20.60 -30.19
N ALA A 154 1.37 20.84 -28.88
CA ALA A 154 2.52 21.52 -28.28
C ALA A 154 3.77 20.61 -28.18
N GLY A 155 3.58 19.31 -28.06
CA GLY A 155 4.65 18.38 -27.77
C GLY A 155 5.02 18.38 -26.27
N LEU A 156 5.90 17.48 -25.85
CA LEU A 156 6.25 17.31 -24.42
C LEU A 156 7.69 17.71 -24.08
N HIS A 157 8.62 17.56 -25.02
CA HIS A 157 10.04 17.84 -24.80
C HIS A 157 10.27 19.29 -24.32
N GLY A 158 11.06 19.46 -23.26
CA GLY A 158 11.36 20.77 -22.66
C GLY A 158 10.23 21.39 -21.84
N ARG A 159 9.06 20.71 -21.72
CA ARG A 159 7.96 21.16 -20.85
C ARG A 159 8.10 20.60 -19.44
N THR A 160 7.40 21.20 -18.49
CA THR A 160 7.44 20.81 -17.08
C THR A 160 6.34 19.81 -16.75
N LEU A 161 6.73 18.66 -16.19
CA LEU A 161 5.86 17.64 -15.61
C LEU A 161 5.81 17.82 -14.09
N GLY A 162 4.64 18.12 -13.56
CA GLY A 162 4.36 18.13 -12.12
C GLY A 162 3.81 16.81 -11.64
N ILE A 163 4.47 16.19 -10.67
CA ILE A 163 4.04 14.93 -10.02
C ILE A 163 3.41 15.26 -8.67
N VAL A 164 2.12 14.95 -8.51
CA VAL A 164 1.41 15.01 -7.23
C VAL A 164 1.41 13.64 -6.59
N GLY A 165 2.31 13.44 -5.62
CA GLY A 165 2.55 12.15 -4.96
C GLY A 165 3.75 11.39 -5.55
N LEU A 166 4.87 11.35 -4.82
CA LEU A 166 6.11 10.67 -5.23
C LEU A 166 6.22 9.25 -4.61
N GLY A 167 5.11 8.50 -4.61
CA GLY A 167 5.09 7.06 -4.33
C GLY A 167 5.59 6.24 -5.53
N PRO A 168 5.50 4.90 -5.49
CA PRO A 168 6.02 4.04 -6.58
C PRO A 168 5.54 4.43 -7.98
N VAL A 169 4.24 4.74 -8.13
CA VAL A 169 3.66 5.19 -9.42
C VAL A 169 4.24 6.53 -9.85
N GLY A 170 4.29 7.51 -8.92
CA GLY A 170 4.84 8.83 -9.20
C GLY A 170 6.31 8.77 -9.61
N GLN A 171 7.11 7.93 -8.97
CA GLN A 171 8.52 7.71 -9.32
C GLN A 171 8.69 7.14 -10.73
N GLU A 172 7.88 6.13 -11.10
CA GLU A 172 7.91 5.58 -12.46
C GLU A 172 7.44 6.59 -13.49
N THR A 173 6.38 7.34 -13.21
CA THR A 173 5.88 8.42 -14.08
C THR A 173 6.95 9.51 -14.28
N ALA A 174 7.64 9.89 -13.22
CA ALA A 174 8.74 10.85 -13.24
C ALA A 174 9.92 10.36 -14.09
N ARG A 175 10.32 9.10 -13.91
CA ARG A 175 11.41 8.46 -14.67
C ARG A 175 11.13 8.46 -16.17
N ILE A 176 9.90 8.15 -16.58
CA ILE A 176 9.48 8.18 -17.99
C ILE A 176 9.47 9.62 -18.49
N GLY A 177 9.00 10.60 -17.67
CA GLY A 177 9.01 12.02 -18.02
C GLY A 177 10.40 12.58 -18.32
N ALA A 178 11.37 12.21 -17.50
CA ALA A 178 12.77 12.55 -17.75
C ALA A 178 13.29 11.96 -19.08
N ALA A 179 12.88 10.71 -19.42
CA ALA A 179 13.24 10.09 -20.70
C ALA A 179 12.57 10.78 -21.91
N PHE A 180 11.41 11.43 -21.73
CA PHE A 180 10.80 12.31 -22.75
C PHE A 180 11.46 13.68 -22.84
N GLY A 181 12.49 13.96 -22.02
CA GLY A 181 13.19 15.26 -22.00
C GLY A 181 12.35 16.36 -21.33
N MET A 182 11.45 16.01 -20.43
CA MET A 182 10.70 16.97 -19.62
C MET A 182 11.48 17.37 -18.36
N GLU A 183 11.25 18.61 -17.88
CA GLU A 183 11.64 18.99 -16.52
C GLU A 183 10.64 18.41 -15.54
N VAL A 184 11.10 17.61 -14.55
CA VAL A 184 10.22 16.97 -13.59
C VAL A 184 10.30 17.66 -12.26
N ILE A 185 9.15 18.11 -11.76
CA ILE A 185 9.00 18.67 -10.41
C ILE A 185 7.96 17.84 -9.63
N CYS A 186 8.11 17.76 -8.31
CA CYS A 186 7.21 16.94 -7.51
C CYS A 186 6.81 17.57 -6.19
N TRP A 187 5.63 17.20 -5.74
CA TRP A 187 5.11 17.47 -4.41
C TRP A 187 4.59 16.17 -3.77
N SER A 188 4.89 15.95 -2.51
CA SER A 188 4.25 14.93 -1.69
C SER A 188 4.24 15.40 -0.23
N ARG A 189 3.29 14.91 0.59
CA ARG A 189 3.02 15.39 1.96
C ARG A 189 4.28 15.49 2.84
N ASN A 190 5.11 14.47 2.83
CA ASN A 190 6.31 14.36 3.67
C ASN A 190 7.60 14.37 2.83
N LEU A 191 7.55 14.97 1.65
CA LEU A 191 8.70 15.04 0.77
C LEU A 191 9.65 16.14 1.24
N THR A 192 10.93 15.83 1.26
CA THR A 192 12.01 16.79 1.46
C THR A 192 12.71 17.07 0.12
N GLU A 193 13.40 18.19 0.02
CA GLU A 193 14.18 18.55 -1.17
C GLU A 193 15.24 17.48 -1.49
N GLU A 194 15.91 16.96 -0.47
CA GLU A 194 16.90 15.89 -0.59
C GLU A 194 16.29 14.63 -1.24
N LYS A 195 15.14 14.18 -0.73
CA LYS A 195 14.43 13.02 -1.29
C LYS A 195 13.93 13.25 -2.72
N ALA A 196 13.49 14.47 -3.05
CA ALA A 196 13.11 14.79 -4.42
C ALA A 196 14.31 14.66 -5.38
N LEU A 197 15.46 15.17 -4.97
CA LEU A 197 16.72 15.10 -5.74
C LEU A 197 17.20 13.65 -5.91
N GLU A 198 17.08 12.79 -4.90
CA GLU A 198 17.42 11.36 -5.00
C GLU A 198 16.65 10.66 -6.14
N HIS A 199 15.42 11.15 -6.44
CA HIS A 199 14.59 10.65 -7.54
C HIS A 199 14.72 11.45 -8.84
N GLY A 200 15.69 12.39 -8.92
CA GLY A 200 15.90 13.22 -10.11
C GLY A 200 14.80 14.24 -10.35
N CYS A 201 14.08 14.66 -9.32
CA CYS A 201 12.97 15.60 -9.41
C CYS A 201 13.28 16.93 -8.70
N GLY A 202 12.79 18.04 -9.23
CA GLY A 202 12.75 19.31 -8.51
C GLY A 202 11.68 19.27 -7.42
N TYR A 203 11.97 19.88 -6.26
CA TYR A 203 11.06 19.95 -5.13
C TYR A 203 10.09 21.12 -5.22
N CYS A 204 8.81 20.88 -4.97
CA CYS A 204 7.80 21.91 -4.79
C CYS A 204 7.26 21.91 -3.37
N ALA A 205 7.41 23.04 -2.66
CA ALA A 205 6.94 23.19 -1.28
C ALA A 205 5.39 23.23 -1.16
N SER A 206 4.68 23.54 -2.24
CA SER A 206 3.21 23.58 -2.23
C SER A 206 2.60 23.11 -3.55
N LEU A 207 1.39 22.53 -3.47
CA LEU A 207 0.59 22.13 -4.62
C LEU A 207 0.30 23.29 -5.58
N VAL A 208 -0.01 24.47 -5.05
CA VAL A 208 -0.31 25.65 -5.89
C VAL A 208 0.92 26.11 -6.68
N ASN A 209 2.12 26.00 -6.12
CA ASN A 209 3.35 26.31 -6.85
C ASN A 209 3.62 25.27 -7.93
N LEU A 210 3.41 23.98 -7.63
CA LEU A 210 3.50 22.93 -8.64
C LEU A 210 2.55 23.20 -9.80
N ALA A 211 1.28 23.53 -9.53
CA ALA A 211 0.29 23.85 -10.56
C ALA A 211 0.73 25.00 -11.48
N LYS A 212 1.28 26.10 -10.90
CA LYS A 212 1.75 27.28 -11.67
C LYS A 212 2.94 26.97 -12.59
N LEU A 213 3.78 26.03 -12.20
CA LEU A 213 5.00 25.70 -12.92
C LEU A 213 4.80 24.60 -13.97
N SER A 214 3.75 23.79 -13.83
CA SER A 214 3.54 22.61 -14.66
C SER A 214 2.77 22.88 -15.94
N ASP A 215 3.21 22.26 -17.03
CA ASP A 215 2.47 22.14 -18.29
C ASP A 215 1.65 20.86 -18.33
N VAL A 216 2.12 19.83 -17.63
CA VAL A 216 1.47 18.53 -17.44
C VAL A 216 1.49 18.20 -15.96
N VAL A 217 0.36 17.76 -15.42
CA VAL A 217 0.27 17.27 -14.03
C VAL A 217 -0.21 15.82 -14.02
N SER A 218 0.52 14.96 -13.33
CA SER A 218 0.12 13.57 -13.06
C SER A 218 -0.14 13.36 -11.57
N VAL A 219 -1.30 12.78 -11.25
CA VAL A 219 -1.77 12.54 -9.89
C VAL A 219 -1.56 11.09 -9.52
N SER A 220 -0.80 10.86 -8.43
CA SER A 220 -0.36 9.53 -7.97
C SER A 220 -0.38 9.43 -6.44
N VAL A 221 -1.38 10.02 -5.78
CA VAL A 221 -1.57 9.95 -4.32
C VAL A 221 -2.47 8.77 -3.94
N GLY A 222 -2.34 8.26 -2.72
CA GLY A 222 -3.32 7.30 -2.19
C GLY A 222 -4.68 7.96 -1.92
N GLY A 223 -5.75 7.16 -1.86
CA GLY A 223 -7.06 7.59 -1.40
C GLY A 223 -7.12 7.75 0.13
N GLY A 224 -8.17 8.40 0.61
CA GLY A 224 -8.49 8.60 2.01
C GLY A 224 -8.87 10.05 2.34
N GLU A 225 -9.49 10.27 3.49
CA GLU A 225 -10.02 11.57 3.93
C GLU A 225 -9.01 12.72 3.77
N ASP A 226 -7.73 12.46 3.99
CA ASP A 226 -6.65 13.45 3.86
C ASP A 226 -6.34 13.87 2.41
N THR A 227 -6.86 13.16 1.43
CA THR A 227 -6.62 13.42 -0.01
C THR A 227 -7.88 13.73 -0.78
N ASP A 228 -9.03 13.67 -0.14
CA ASP A 228 -10.30 14.06 -0.75
C ASP A 228 -10.30 15.56 -1.08
N ASN A 229 -10.65 15.88 -2.34
CA ASN A 229 -10.57 17.22 -2.90
C ASN A 229 -9.21 17.92 -2.71
N LEU A 230 -8.12 17.15 -2.67
CA LEU A 230 -6.76 17.68 -2.59
C LEU A 230 -6.47 18.66 -3.72
N LEU A 231 -6.93 18.34 -4.93
CA LEU A 231 -6.89 19.19 -6.11
C LEU A 231 -8.20 20.00 -6.19
N ASN A 232 -8.31 20.98 -5.33
CA ASN A 232 -9.46 21.86 -5.19
C ASN A 232 -9.45 23.02 -6.19
N GLU A 233 -10.45 23.89 -6.13
CA GLU A 233 -10.58 25.06 -6.98
C GLU A 233 -9.30 25.93 -7.02
N LYS A 234 -8.66 26.14 -5.87
CA LYS A 234 -7.43 26.95 -5.78
C LYS A 234 -6.27 26.34 -6.57
N PHE A 235 -6.13 25.03 -6.52
CA PHE A 235 -5.13 24.30 -7.31
C PHE A 235 -5.45 24.37 -8.81
N LEU A 236 -6.68 24.05 -9.18
CA LEU A 236 -7.14 23.99 -10.57
C LEU A 236 -7.10 25.37 -11.25
N ALA A 237 -7.46 26.42 -10.52
CA ALA A 237 -7.34 27.80 -11.00
C ALA A 237 -5.87 28.27 -11.17
N ALA A 238 -4.92 27.63 -10.50
CA ALA A 238 -3.50 27.94 -10.62
C ALA A 238 -2.81 27.25 -11.80
N LEU A 239 -3.41 26.23 -12.39
CA LEU A 239 -2.85 25.53 -13.58
C LEU A 239 -2.66 26.49 -14.75
N ARG A 240 -1.65 26.26 -15.57
CA ARG A 240 -1.42 27.01 -16.79
C ARG A 240 -2.59 26.84 -17.78
N PRO A 241 -2.97 27.87 -18.56
CA PRO A 241 -3.91 27.70 -19.65
C PRO A 241 -3.46 26.60 -20.61
N GLY A 242 -4.36 25.69 -20.98
CA GLY A 242 -4.06 24.56 -21.87
C GLY A 242 -3.21 23.44 -21.22
N ALA A 243 -3.03 23.46 -19.90
CA ALA A 243 -2.31 22.39 -19.20
C ALA A 243 -3.03 21.04 -19.33
N ILE A 244 -2.26 19.97 -19.25
CA ILE A 244 -2.77 18.59 -19.21
C ILE A 244 -2.80 18.13 -17.75
N LEU A 245 -3.93 17.58 -17.30
CA LEU A 245 -4.09 16.96 -15.98
C LEU A 245 -4.48 15.51 -16.16
N VAL A 246 -3.70 14.59 -15.56
CA VAL A 246 -3.98 13.14 -15.60
C VAL A 246 -4.15 12.61 -14.19
N ASN A 247 -5.25 11.88 -13.94
CA ASN A 247 -5.51 11.21 -12.67
C ASN A 247 -5.67 9.70 -12.87
N THR A 248 -4.72 8.94 -12.32
CA THR A 248 -4.73 7.47 -12.26
C THR A 248 -4.71 6.99 -10.80
N SER A 249 -5.18 7.83 -9.86
CA SER A 249 -5.16 7.52 -8.43
C SER A 249 -6.55 7.20 -7.88
N ARG A 250 -7.33 8.21 -7.48
CA ARG A 250 -8.73 8.09 -7.04
C ARG A 250 -9.56 9.28 -7.55
N GLY A 251 -10.81 9.03 -7.91
CA GLY A 251 -11.73 10.08 -8.39
C GLY A 251 -11.95 11.18 -7.36
N ALA A 252 -12.11 10.83 -6.09
CA ALA A 252 -12.34 11.76 -4.97
C ALA A 252 -11.19 12.76 -4.72
N VAL A 253 -10.00 12.52 -5.25
CA VAL A 253 -8.84 13.42 -5.08
C VAL A 253 -9.05 14.78 -5.77
N ILE A 254 -9.91 14.85 -6.78
CA ILE A 254 -10.16 16.06 -7.56
C ILE A 254 -11.58 16.56 -7.28
N ASP A 255 -11.71 17.84 -6.94
CA ASP A 255 -13.00 18.53 -6.93
C ASP A 255 -13.56 18.57 -8.37
N GLN A 256 -14.56 17.73 -8.62
CA GLN A 256 -15.10 17.53 -9.96
C GLN A 256 -15.79 18.79 -10.53
N ALA A 257 -16.48 19.56 -9.67
CA ALA A 257 -17.14 20.79 -10.08
C ALA A 257 -16.11 21.88 -10.47
N ALA A 258 -15.06 21.99 -9.67
CA ALA A 258 -13.96 22.90 -9.94
C ALA A 258 -13.18 22.47 -11.20
N LEU A 259 -13.01 21.15 -11.43
CA LEU A 259 -12.38 20.63 -12.65
C LEU A 259 -13.18 20.99 -13.90
N ALA A 260 -14.49 20.76 -13.90
CA ALA A 260 -15.35 21.15 -15.01
C ALA A 260 -15.28 22.65 -15.31
N ASN A 261 -15.21 23.50 -14.27
CA ASN A 261 -15.01 24.93 -14.44
C ASN A 261 -13.62 25.26 -15.03
N ALA A 262 -12.56 24.61 -14.54
CA ALA A 262 -11.21 24.85 -15.05
C ALA A 262 -11.03 24.39 -16.50
N ILE A 263 -11.67 23.30 -16.93
CA ILE A 263 -11.71 22.88 -18.33
C ILE A 263 -12.24 24.02 -19.21
N ARG A 264 -13.39 24.62 -18.84
CA ARG A 264 -14.03 25.67 -19.63
C ARG A 264 -13.26 26.99 -19.63
N THR A 265 -12.74 27.39 -18.45
CA THR A 265 -12.13 28.74 -18.29
C THR A 265 -10.66 28.77 -18.63
N ARG A 266 -9.96 27.64 -18.55
CA ARG A 266 -8.51 27.55 -18.78
C ARG A 266 -8.13 26.64 -19.96
N GLY A 267 -9.11 26.00 -20.60
CA GLY A 267 -8.87 25.11 -21.73
C GLY A 267 -8.04 23.88 -21.37
N LEU A 268 -8.20 23.34 -20.15
CA LEU A 268 -7.46 22.15 -19.73
C LEU A 268 -7.82 20.96 -20.59
N ARG A 269 -6.86 20.04 -20.75
CA ARG A 269 -7.08 18.69 -21.27
C ARG A 269 -6.88 17.69 -20.15
N VAL A 270 -7.78 16.72 -20.04
CA VAL A 270 -7.84 15.87 -18.86
C VAL A 270 -7.86 14.39 -19.25
N GLY A 271 -7.01 13.60 -18.60
CA GLY A 271 -7.02 12.13 -18.69
C GLY A 271 -7.46 11.52 -17.36
N LEU A 272 -8.51 10.72 -17.36
CA LEU A 272 -9.04 10.09 -16.16
C LEU A 272 -9.07 8.57 -16.33
N ASP A 273 -8.37 7.84 -15.47
CA ASP A 273 -8.56 6.39 -15.32
C ASP A 273 -9.57 6.09 -14.20
N VAL A 274 -9.75 7.05 -13.30
CA VAL A 274 -10.58 6.94 -12.08
C VAL A 274 -11.63 8.06 -12.03
N TRP A 275 -12.80 7.75 -11.47
CA TRP A 275 -13.97 8.62 -11.50
C TRP A 275 -14.58 8.78 -10.10
N ALA A 276 -15.28 9.88 -9.86
CA ALA A 276 -15.93 10.11 -8.58
C ALA A 276 -17.12 9.15 -8.33
N ASN A 277 -17.78 8.72 -9.40
CA ASN A 277 -18.99 7.90 -9.37
C ASN A 277 -18.78 6.54 -10.06
N GLU A 278 -17.68 5.85 -9.72
CA GLU A 278 -17.40 4.51 -10.28
C GLU A 278 -18.48 3.52 -9.87
N PRO A 279 -18.87 2.59 -10.78
CA PRO A 279 -19.72 1.47 -10.40
C PRO A 279 -19.03 0.58 -9.36
N GLU A 280 -19.78 0.07 -8.40
CA GLU A 280 -19.28 -0.89 -7.40
C GLU A 280 -18.91 -2.26 -8.03
N THR A 281 -19.46 -2.52 -9.23
CA THR A 281 -19.24 -3.78 -9.97
C THR A 281 -18.31 -3.55 -11.16
N SER A 282 -17.59 -4.61 -11.58
CA SER A 282 -16.67 -4.57 -12.72
C SER A 282 -17.35 -4.30 -14.06
N THR A 283 -18.67 -4.44 -14.14
CA THR A 283 -19.48 -4.16 -15.33
C THR A 283 -20.79 -3.49 -14.91
N GLY A 284 -21.25 -2.52 -15.67
CA GLY A 284 -22.50 -1.83 -15.36
C GLY A 284 -22.75 -0.62 -16.24
N THR A 285 -23.86 0.07 -15.98
CA THR A 285 -24.12 1.38 -16.56
C THR A 285 -23.28 2.42 -15.83
N PHE A 286 -22.64 3.30 -16.57
CA PHE A 286 -21.83 4.38 -16.02
C PHE A 286 -22.38 5.73 -16.47
N SER A 287 -22.60 6.62 -15.52
CA SER A 287 -23.10 7.96 -15.79
C SER A 287 -22.33 8.96 -14.92
N ASP A 288 -21.34 9.61 -15.52
CA ASP A 288 -20.59 10.71 -14.91
C ASP A 288 -20.60 11.89 -15.90
N PRO A 289 -20.93 13.12 -15.45
CA PRO A 289 -20.97 14.29 -16.35
C PRO A 289 -19.66 14.53 -17.09
N MET A 290 -18.52 14.17 -16.51
CA MET A 290 -17.19 14.40 -17.08
C MET A 290 -16.92 13.56 -18.34
N VAL A 291 -17.60 12.42 -18.55
CA VAL A 291 -17.41 11.61 -19.76
C VAL A 291 -17.92 12.30 -21.03
N HIS A 292 -18.79 13.29 -20.87
CA HIS A 292 -19.35 14.08 -21.96
C HIS A 292 -18.56 15.35 -22.29
N GLU A 293 -17.56 15.69 -21.48
CA GLU A 293 -16.68 16.83 -21.73
C GLU A 293 -15.67 16.49 -22.84
N PRO A 294 -15.69 17.21 -23.99
CA PRO A 294 -14.82 16.89 -25.13
C PRO A 294 -13.32 16.95 -24.83
N ALA A 295 -12.92 17.63 -23.75
CA ALA A 295 -11.53 17.76 -23.32
C ALA A 295 -11.09 16.61 -22.38
N VAL A 296 -12.00 15.68 -22.07
CA VAL A 296 -11.72 14.55 -21.19
C VAL A 296 -11.54 13.26 -21.98
N ILE A 297 -10.44 12.58 -21.73
CA ILE A 297 -10.15 11.22 -22.22
C ILE A 297 -10.21 10.28 -21.03
N GLY A 298 -11.07 9.25 -21.10
CA GLY A 298 -11.30 8.33 -19.99
C GLY A 298 -10.94 6.89 -20.29
N THR A 299 -10.58 6.18 -19.22
CA THR A 299 -10.43 4.72 -19.20
C THR A 299 -11.21 4.15 -18.00
N HIS A 300 -11.31 2.84 -17.87
CA HIS A 300 -12.23 2.15 -16.98
C HIS A 300 -11.55 1.65 -15.70
N HIS A 301 -10.73 2.46 -15.06
CA HIS A 301 -9.96 2.11 -13.87
C HIS A 301 -9.12 0.83 -14.10
N VAL A 302 -8.38 0.82 -15.20
CA VAL A 302 -7.62 -0.35 -15.67
C VAL A 302 -6.11 -0.20 -15.55
N GLY A 303 -5.63 0.89 -14.92
CA GLY A 303 -4.19 1.18 -14.83
C GLY A 303 -3.37 0.05 -14.23
N ALA A 304 -3.92 -0.70 -13.28
CA ALA A 304 -3.27 -1.84 -12.64
C ALA A 304 -3.51 -3.19 -13.34
N LEU A 305 -4.37 -3.24 -14.37
CA LEU A 305 -4.91 -4.50 -14.93
C LEU A 305 -4.13 -5.00 -16.16
N THR A 306 -2.80 -5.00 -16.10
CA THR A 306 -1.97 -5.66 -17.12
C THR A 306 -1.55 -7.07 -16.66
N GLU A 307 -1.31 -7.98 -17.60
CA GLU A 307 -0.81 -9.34 -17.29
C GLU A 307 0.47 -9.31 -16.45
N GLN A 308 1.38 -8.37 -16.75
CA GLN A 308 2.63 -8.19 -16.02
C GLN A 308 2.39 -7.75 -14.57
N ALA A 309 1.51 -6.76 -14.35
CA ALA A 309 1.17 -6.30 -13.00
C ALA A 309 0.46 -7.40 -12.20
N GLN A 310 -0.51 -8.09 -12.80
CA GLN A 310 -1.22 -9.20 -12.15
C GLN A 310 -0.27 -10.35 -11.78
N ARG A 311 0.70 -10.67 -12.64
CA ARG A 311 1.74 -11.65 -12.31
C ARG A 311 2.60 -11.18 -11.14
N ALA A 312 3.09 -9.95 -11.17
CA ALA A 312 3.94 -9.39 -10.12
C ALA A 312 3.22 -9.32 -8.75
N VAL A 313 1.93 -8.97 -8.77
CA VAL A 313 1.07 -9.02 -7.57
C VAL A 313 0.92 -10.45 -7.06
N ALA A 314 0.65 -11.40 -7.94
CA ALA A 314 0.48 -12.81 -7.57
C ALA A 314 1.77 -13.41 -6.98
N GLU A 315 2.93 -13.09 -7.53
CA GLU A 315 4.24 -13.48 -6.99
C GLU A 315 4.50 -12.86 -5.60
N GLU A 316 4.05 -11.62 -5.39
CA GLU A 316 4.16 -10.94 -4.10
C GLU A 316 3.25 -11.58 -3.05
N VAL A 317 2.01 -11.95 -3.39
CA VAL A 317 1.12 -12.72 -2.51
C VAL A 317 1.82 -13.99 -2.03
N VAL A 318 2.43 -14.75 -2.96
CA VAL A 318 3.19 -15.97 -2.61
C VAL A 318 4.37 -15.65 -1.68
N ARG A 319 5.09 -14.55 -1.92
CA ARG A 319 6.21 -14.13 -1.07
C ARG A 319 5.77 -13.79 0.35
N VAL A 320 4.63 -13.09 0.50
CA VAL A 320 4.07 -12.73 1.80
C VAL A 320 3.65 -13.99 2.57
N VAL A 321 2.88 -14.88 1.93
CA VAL A 321 2.42 -16.13 2.55
C VAL A 321 3.59 -17.03 2.94
N ARG A 322 4.62 -17.13 2.07
CA ARG A 322 5.84 -17.89 2.38
C ARG A 322 6.55 -17.35 3.62
N ALA A 323 6.78 -16.04 3.68
CA ALA A 323 7.48 -15.42 4.80
C ALA A 323 6.74 -15.63 6.14
N TRP A 324 5.40 -15.56 6.10
CA TRP A 324 4.56 -15.86 7.24
C TRP A 324 4.65 -17.34 7.64
N ALA A 325 4.52 -18.26 6.69
CA ALA A 325 4.53 -19.70 6.97
C ALA A 325 5.90 -20.20 7.47
N GLU A 326 7.00 -19.66 6.94
CA GLU A 326 8.36 -20.09 7.29
C GLU A 326 8.90 -19.41 8.54
N ARG A 327 8.54 -18.14 8.80
CA ARG A 327 9.22 -17.29 9.79
C ARG A 327 8.29 -16.57 10.75
N GLY A 328 6.97 -16.67 10.59
CA GLY A 328 6.00 -15.84 11.32
C GLY A 328 6.08 -14.36 11.00
N HIS A 329 6.90 -13.97 10.02
CA HIS A 329 7.07 -12.57 9.60
C HIS A 329 6.13 -12.24 8.44
N VAL A 330 5.37 -11.15 8.56
CA VAL A 330 4.46 -10.69 7.51
C VAL A 330 5.03 -9.43 6.86
N PRO A 331 5.61 -9.55 5.65
CA PRO A 331 6.03 -8.39 4.88
C PRO A 331 4.85 -7.52 4.48
N ASN A 332 5.09 -6.21 4.35
CA ASN A 332 4.08 -5.23 3.94
C ASN A 332 2.84 -5.22 4.85
N CYS A 333 2.98 -5.60 6.13
CA CYS A 333 1.90 -5.55 7.09
C CYS A 333 1.48 -4.10 7.35
N VAL A 334 0.20 -3.78 7.09
CA VAL A 334 -0.33 -2.41 7.17
C VAL A 334 -0.96 -2.08 8.53
N ASN A 335 -1.28 -3.10 9.33
CA ASN A 335 -1.91 -2.92 10.65
C ASN A 335 -0.98 -3.21 11.84
N ARG A 336 0.32 -3.30 11.58
CA ARG A 336 1.32 -3.35 12.64
C ARG A 336 1.55 -1.93 13.18
N ALA A 337 1.57 -1.79 14.50
CA ALA A 337 1.89 -0.51 15.14
C ALA A 337 3.30 -0.04 14.71
N VAL A 338 3.38 1.19 14.20
CA VAL A 338 4.65 1.80 13.76
C VAL A 338 5.46 2.30 14.95
N ALA A 339 4.78 2.70 16.02
CA ALA A 339 5.38 3.10 17.28
C ALA A 339 4.69 2.36 18.42
N THR A 340 5.48 1.81 19.33
CA THR A 340 4.94 1.22 20.56
C THR A 340 4.66 2.34 21.58
N PRO A 341 3.63 2.23 22.43
CA PRO A 341 3.41 3.16 23.54
C PRO A 341 4.47 3.00 24.66
N ALA A 342 5.48 2.18 24.43
CA ALA A 342 6.51 1.89 25.40
C ALA A 342 7.22 3.17 25.89
N THR A 343 7.31 3.29 27.21
CA THR A 343 8.00 4.38 27.90
C THR A 343 9.30 3.93 28.55
N ALA A 344 9.46 2.61 28.75
CA ALA A 344 10.61 2.04 29.40
C ALA A 344 11.11 0.77 28.68
N MET A 345 12.41 0.51 28.81
CA MET A 345 13.08 -0.70 28.33
C MET A 345 13.70 -1.42 29.54
N LEU A 346 13.26 -2.64 29.79
CA LEU A 346 13.86 -3.56 30.78
C LEU A 346 14.78 -4.55 30.05
N ALA A 347 16.06 -4.52 30.38
CA ALA A 347 17.04 -5.45 29.88
C ALA A 347 17.37 -6.50 30.97
N VAL A 348 17.02 -7.78 30.72
CA VAL A 348 17.26 -8.87 31.66
C VAL A 348 18.30 -9.82 31.06
N ARG A 349 19.50 -9.86 31.64
CA ARG A 349 20.47 -10.93 31.34
C ARG A 349 20.19 -12.12 32.23
N HIS A 350 20.10 -13.29 31.65
CA HIS A 350 19.73 -14.49 32.39
C HIS A 350 20.38 -15.76 31.81
N LEU A 351 20.47 -16.79 32.63
CA LEU A 351 20.76 -18.12 32.12
C LEU A 351 19.59 -18.59 31.25
N ASN A 352 19.90 -19.15 30.09
CA ASN A 352 18.89 -19.62 29.13
C ASN A 352 18.25 -20.93 29.62
N ARG A 353 17.35 -20.82 30.60
CA ARG A 353 16.67 -21.92 31.24
C ARG A 353 15.15 -21.74 31.24
N PRO A 354 14.39 -22.83 31.14
CA PRO A 354 12.93 -22.80 31.28
C PRO A 354 12.50 -22.07 32.56
N GLY A 355 11.43 -21.28 32.48
CA GLY A 355 10.81 -20.60 33.62
C GLY A 355 11.41 -19.25 34.00
N VAL A 356 12.58 -18.87 33.51
CA VAL A 356 13.18 -17.55 33.86
C VAL A 356 12.34 -16.38 33.30
N LEU A 357 12.00 -16.39 32.03
CA LEU A 357 11.15 -15.36 31.48
C LEU A 357 9.72 -15.38 32.01
N ALA A 358 9.19 -16.59 32.34
CA ALA A 358 7.89 -16.70 32.98
C ALA A 358 7.87 -15.96 34.33
N HIS A 359 8.94 -16.08 35.16
CA HIS A 359 9.07 -15.33 36.40
C HIS A 359 9.11 -13.82 36.15
N VAL A 360 9.86 -13.34 35.13
CA VAL A 360 9.92 -11.91 34.77
C VAL A 360 8.53 -11.40 34.42
N PHE A 361 7.82 -12.08 33.49
CA PHE A 361 6.49 -11.66 33.05
C PHE A 361 5.44 -11.75 34.16
N TYR A 362 5.50 -12.77 35.01
CA TYR A 362 4.63 -12.84 36.16
C TYR A 362 4.81 -11.64 37.10
N THR A 363 6.06 -11.27 37.36
CA THR A 363 6.38 -10.10 38.23
C THR A 363 5.89 -8.78 37.61
N LEU A 364 6.06 -8.59 36.30
CA LEU A 364 5.54 -7.43 35.58
C LEU A 364 4.02 -7.38 35.63
N GLY A 365 3.36 -8.53 35.42
CA GLY A 365 1.90 -8.65 35.46
C GLY A 365 1.31 -8.33 36.85
N GLN A 366 1.99 -8.70 37.96
CA GLN A 366 1.60 -8.29 39.32
C GLN A 366 1.64 -6.77 39.51
N GLY A 367 2.54 -6.08 38.80
CA GLY A 367 2.61 -4.62 38.77
C GLY A 367 1.66 -3.96 37.77
N ALA A 368 0.78 -4.72 37.12
CA ALA A 368 -0.08 -4.25 36.02
C ALA A 368 0.70 -3.56 34.88
N ILE A 369 1.93 -4.01 34.63
CA ILE A 369 2.84 -3.47 33.61
C ILE A 369 2.67 -4.30 32.33
N ASN A 370 2.30 -3.65 31.22
CA ASN A 370 2.14 -4.32 29.95
C ASN A 370 3.48 -4.45 29.20
N VAL A 371 3.66 -5.59 28.54
CA VAL A 371 4.78 -5.83 27.63
C VAL A 371 4.34 -5.49 26.23
N GLU A 372 4.94 -4.46 25.63
CA GLU A 372 4.62 -3.98 24.30
C GLU A 372 5.40 -4.73 23.20
N GLU A 373 6.68 -4.99 23.47
CA GLU A 373 7.55 -5.74 22.56
C GLU A 373 8.63 -6.47 23.36
N MET A 374 9.04 -7.64 22.88
CA MET A 374 10.11 -8.40 23.52
C MET A 374 10.98 -9.11 22.48
N GLU A 375 12.28 -9.05 22.71
CA GLU A 375 13.29 -9.80 21.97
C GLU A 375 14.15 -10.60 22.97
N ASN A 376 14.38 -11.89 22.71
CA ASN A 376 15.29 -12.70 23.51
C ASN A 376 16.49 -13.13 22.66
N ILE A 377 17.65 -12.55 22.95
CA ILE A 377 18.89 -12.77 22.22
C ILE A 377 19.69 -13.83 22.98
N VAL A 378 19.81 -15.03 22.40
CA VAL A 378 20.59 -16.12 22.97
C VAL A 378 22.05 -15.97 22.52
N TYR A 379 22.99 -16.00 23.46
CA TYR A 379 24.41 -15.92 23.16
C TYR A 379 24.97 -17.24 22.61
N ALA A 380 26.13 -17.15 21.93
CA ALA A 380 26.82 -18.32 21.41
C ALA A 380 27.09 -19.34 22.55
N GLY A 381 26.81 -20.61 22.29
CA GLY A 381 26.86 -21.68 23.30
C GLY A 381 25.54 -21.93 24.00
N GLY A 382 24.55 -21.04 23.92
CA GLY A 382 23.18 -21.26 24.39
C GLY A 382 22.99 -21.19 25.92
N GLU A 383 24.03 -20.89 26.70
CA GLU A 383 23.97 -20.93 28.18
C GLU A 383 23.32 -19.70 28.79
N ALA A 384 23.42 -18.55 28.12
CA ALA A 384 22.87 -17.28 28.59
C ALA A 384 22.09 -16.57 27.48
N ALA A 385 21.18 -15.67 27.88
CA ALA A 385 20.43 -14.82 26.99
C ALA A 385 20.23 -13.41 27.56
N LEU A 386 19.90 -12.48 26.67
CA LEU A 386 19.48 -11.12 26.98
C LEU A 386 18.05 -10.92 26.52
N ALA A 387 17.10 -10.78 27.44
CA ALA A 387 15.75 -10.34 27.12
C ALA A 387 15.68 -8.80 27.14
N ARG A 388 15.30 -8.20 26.02
CA ARG A 388 14.98 -6.77 25.88
C ARG A 388 13.47 -6.65 25.84
N ILE A 389 12.89 -5.98 26.83
CA ILE A 389 11.45 -5.94 27.05
C ILE A 389 11.02 -4.48 27.07
N GLN A 390 10.23 -4.08 26.10
CA GLN A 390 9.63 -2.74 26.04
C GLN A 390 8.33 -2.76 26.85
N LEU A 391 8.16 -1.75 27.71
CA LEU A 391 7.08 -1.67 28.68
C LEU A 391 6.29 -0.38 28.52
N ASP A 392 4.96 -0.43 28.72
CA ASP A 392 4.08 0.73 28.73
C ASP A 392 4.40 1.71 29.86
N GLN A 393 4.90 1.19 31.00
CA GLN A 393 5.33 1.98 32.14
C GLN A 393 6.57 1.36 32.81
N ALA A 394 7.32 2.21 33.54
CA ALA A 394 8.52 1.77 34.23
C ALA A 394 8.18 0.91 35.48
N PRO A 395 8.76 -0.30 35.63
CA PRO A 395 8.65 -1.06 36.85
C PRO A 395 9.29 -0.32 38.04
N ARG A 396 8.67 -0.42 39.22
CA ARG A 396 9.23 0.12 40.44
C ARG A 396 10.39 -0.77 40.92
N GLU A 397 11.22 -0.24 41.85
CA GLU A 397 12.37 -0.99 42.38
C GLU A 397 11.96 -2.32 43.06
N GLU A 398 10.78 -2.39 43.67
CA GLU A 398 10.23 -3.64 44.26
C GLU A 398 10.05 -4.74 43.19
N HIS A 399 9.59 -4.39 41.99
CA HIS A 399 9.45 -5.34 40.88
C HIS A 399 10.82 -5.78 40.35
N LEU A 400 11.77 -4.85 40.21
CA LEU A 400 13.13 -5.18 39.80
C LEU A 400 13.85 -6.06 40.83
N ALA A 401 13.65 -5.78 42.12
CA ALA A 401 14.16 -6.62 43.20
C ALA A 401 13.56 -8.02 43.14
N ALA A 402 12.22 -8.14 42.96
CA ALA A 402 11.55 -9.43 42.80
C ALA A 402 12.07 -10.22 41.58
N ILE A 403 12.28 -9.57 40.45
CA ILE A 403 12.88 -10.21 39.25
C ILE A 403 14.28 -10.76 39.58
N ARG A 404 15.08 -10.00 40.33
CA ARG A 404 16.45 -10.41 40.72
C ARG A 404 16.50 -11.53 41.72
N THR A 405 15.38 -11.89 42.39
CA THR A 405 15.36 -13.04 43.31
C THR A 405 15.52 -14.40 42.61
N ASN A 406 15.23 -14.46 41.30
CA ASN A 406 15.46 -15.67 40.55
C ASN A 406 16.96 -15.92 40.36
N PRO A 407 17.53 -17.03 40.83
CA PRO A 407 18.97 -17.30 40.77
C PRO A 407 19.54 -17.42 39.36
N ASN A 408 18.68 -17.58 38.37
CA ASN A 408 19.05 -17.61 36.96
C ASN A 408 19.02 -16.23 36.28
N VAL A 409 18.61 -15.17 36.97
CA VAL A 409 18.69 -13.78 36.50
C VAL A 409 20.06 -13.24 36.90
N LEU A 410 20.88 -12.90 35.91
CA LEU A 410 22.23 -12.35 36.08
C LEU A 410 22.20 -10.84 36.33
N SER A 411 21.29 -10.13 35.67
CA SER A 411 21.05 -8.70 35.91
C SER A 411 19.70 -8.27 35.31
N ALA A 412 19.08 -7.27 35.94
CA ALA A 412 17.90 -6.58 35.41
C ALA A 412 18.19 -5.06 35.44
N THR A 413 18.20 -4.41 34.30
CA THR A 413 18.54 -3.00 34.12
C THR A 413 17.40 -2.29 33.41
N LEU A 414 16.96 -1.15 33.95
CA LEU A 414 15.90 -0.32 33.41
C LEU A 414 16.49 0.93 32.72
N SER A 415 15.95 1.28 31.57
CA SER A 415 16.22 2.56 30.90
C SER A 415 14.90 3.16 30.40
N MET A 416 14.82 4.50 30.40
CA MET A 416 13.67 5.21 29.84
C MET A 416 13.84 5.35 28.33
N ILE A 417 12.75 5.17 27.61
CA ILE A 417 12.70 5.38 26.15
C ILE A 417 12.36 6.86 25.91
N ALA A 418 13.30 7.60 25.31
CA ALA A 418 13.04 8.98 24.90
C ALA A 418 11.98 8.99 23.79
N ARG A 419 10.83 9.63 24.00
CA ARG A 419 9.88 9.90 22.90
C ARG A 419 10.58 10.81 21.90
N ARG A 420 10.82 10.34 20.69
CA ARG A 420 11.14 11.24 19.58
C ARG A 420 9.87 12.06 19.31
N MET A 421 9.95 13.37 19.61
CA MET A 421 8.94 14.34 19.19
C MET A 421 8.88 14.43 17.67
#